data_dd3182233cb38a4b2586c4518782ed35
#
_entry.id   dd3182233cb38a4b2586c4518782ed35
#
_cell.length_a   1.000
_cell.length_b   1.000
_cell.length_c   1.000
_cell.angle_alpha   90.00
_cell.angle_beta   90.00
_cell.angle_gamma   90.00
#
_symmetry.space_group_name_H-M   'P 1'
#
loop_
_entity.id
_entity.type
_entity.pdbx_description
1 polymer ?
#
loop_
_entity_poly.entity_id
_entity_poly.type
_entity_poly.pdbx_seq_one_letter_code
_entity_poly.pdbx_strand_id
1 'polypeptide(L)'
;VIQQLFSDLFDIIKEFFKKTISSRLFILGIICFFMYAGLINKLFIMQIVNGEEALNEYLQLTEQTITTAGTRGNIYDRNGKVLAYNKLAYSVTVQDTGAYKNAGARNNMYLRLVQILEKHGETIQGKFEVAIDPNGDIVYTSSTEPSRKRFLRDYYGLKKVEELDDEKGAYPSNLNARELFEKACKDNGLTDMKDQDGKPVTLTDQEALDIINIKYALRLMSYRKYEATTVASQVADETVADILEHIGDMQGVNVEETTIRAYNDSISLAPVVGYTGKVPEDQLEGLQKRKDDYDINDIVGRAGIEYTMEHELQGTKGKKTIYKDSVGRIRETKDETDATAGNDVYLTLDADLQKGIYHLIEQSLAGVLIKTIVNSDYRTSGSTDGSNMKIPVKDAYYQLINNNVLSLKEMEGEDASETEKNIYRKYMSSQQQIFTSLNNELMSTHATSMKDLSEDMKAYMFYIYTYLSGPTVGIIKEDAIDTSSAEYQAWKADEISLRDYLYYGIANGWVDTTKLGTSSKYSNAXXXXMRMTPLKPLWLILWTS
;
A
#
# COMPACT_ATOMS: atom_id res chain seq x y z
N VAL A 1 -64.45 35.17 76.16
CA VAL A 1 -63.16 34.57 76.48
C VAL A 1 -62.58 33.78 75.34
N ILE A 2 -63.30 32.83 74.74
CA ILE A 2 -62.79 31.99 73.63
C ILE A 2 -62.52 32.83 72.35
N GLN A 3 -63.42 33.75 71.96
CA GLN A 3 -63.24 34.62 70.79
C GLN A 3 -62.02 35.56 70.98
N GLN A 4 -61.79 36.02 72.19
CA GLN A 4 -60.68 36.88 72.46
C GLN A 4 -59.33 36.14 72.41
N LEU A 5 -59.28 34.89 72.89
CA LEU A 5 -58.13 34.01 72.80
C LEU A 5 -57.79 33.72 71.27
N PHE A 6 -58.77 33.51 70.45
CA PHE A 6 -58.56 33.29 68.99
C PHE A 6 -58.05 34.54 68.32
N SER A 7 -58.54 35.73 68.70
CA SER A 7 -58.07 37.01 68.16
C SER A 7 -56.62 37.24 68.54
N ASP A 8 -56.28 37.04 69.81
CA ASP A 8 -54.94 37.23 70.33
C ASP A 8 -53.93 36.25 69.69
N LEU A 9 -54.37 35.00 69.54
CA LEU A 9 -53.55 33.99 68.86
C LEU A 9 -53.34 34.37 67.41
N PHE A 10 -54.37 34.86 66.72
CA PHE A 10 -54.29 35.30 65.32
C PHE A 10 -53.31 36.50 65.16
N ASP A 11 -53.37 37.46 66.10
CA ASP A 11 -52.48 38.62 66.05
C ASP A 11 -51.03 38.22 66.37
N ILE A 12 -50.80 37.29 67.31
CA ILE A 12 -49.46 36.73 67.61
C ILE A 12 -48.91 36.01 66.32
N ILE A 13 -49.74 35.21 65.69
CA ILE A 13 -49.34 34.50 64.46
C ILE A 13 -49.03 35.51 63.34
N LYS A 14 -49.85 36.52 63.18
CA LYS A 14 -49.68 37.58 62.18
C LYS A 14 -48.38 38.38 62.40
N GLU A 15 -48.10 38.74 63.66
CA GLU A 15 -46.90 39.45 64.03
C GLU A 15 -45.65 38.58 63.81
N PHE A 16 -45.72 37.29 64.17
CA PHE A 16 -44.67 36.33 63.93
C PHE A 16 -44.38 36.21 62.41
N PHE A 17 -45.41 36.04 61.59
CA PHE A 17 -45.23 35.96 60.13
C PHE A 17 -44.65 37.28 59.56
N LYS A 18 -45.12 38.42 60.01
CA LYS A 18 -44.62 39.72 59.56
C LYS A 18 -43.14 39.90 59.92
N LYS A 19 -42.74 39.51 61.14
CA LYS A 19 -41.35 39.60 61.61
C LYS A 19 -40.44 38.58 60.88
N THR A 20 -40.95 37.37 60.63
CA THR A 20 -40.26 36.30 59.89
C THR A 20 -40.05 36.72 58.43
N ILE A 21 -41.11 37.19 57.76
CA ILE A 21 -41.04 37.58 56.33
C ILE A 21 -40.11 38.79 56.13
N SER A 22 -40.03 39.68 57.12
CA SER A 22 -39.14 40.83 57.03
C SER A 22 -37.71 40.55 57.42
N SER A 23 -37.38 39.34 57.86
CA SER A 23 -36.02 38.99 58.25
C SER A 23 -35.15 38.72 57.01
N ARG A 24 -33.87 39.17 57.05
CA ARG A 24 -32.89 38.91 55.97
C ARG A 24 -32.63 37.43 55.78
N LEU A 25 -32.71 36.65 56.83
CA LEU A 25 -32.54 35.19 56.78
C LEU A 25 -33.70 34.52 56.05
N PHE A 26 -34.94 35.03 56.18
CA PHE A 26 -36.09 34.49 55.47
C PHE A 26 -35.98 34.74 53.95
N ILE A 27 -35.53 35.95 53.57
CA ILE A 27 -35.29 36.27 52.17
C ILE A 27 -34.20 35.37 51.59
N LEU A 28 -33.10 35.18 52.33
CA LEU A 28 -32.02 34.25 51.93
C LEU A 28 -32.55 32.82 51.79
N GLY A 29 -33.37 32.37 52.73
CA GLY A 29 -34.02 31.06 52.70
C GLY A 29 -34.89 30.88 51.48
N ILE A 30 -35.65 31.89 51.07
CA ILE A 30 -36.47 31.85 49.85
C ILE A 30 -35.55 31.72 48.61
N ILE A 31 -34.48 32.50 48.54
CA ILE A 31 -33.51 32.45 47.44
C ILE A 31 -32.92 31.03 47.35
N CYS A 32 -32.48 30.48 48.48
CA CYS A 32 -31.91 29.12 48.55
C CYS A 32 -32.96 28.06 48.13
N PHE A 33 -34.22 28.26 48.54
CA PHE A 33 -35.32 27.35 48.18
C PHE A 33 -35.56 27.34 46.65
N PHE A 34 -35.58 28.51 46.03
CA PHE A 34 -35.78 28.57 44.56
C PHE A 34 -34.57 28.04 43.81
N MET A 35 -33.35 28.29 44.30
CA MET A 35 -32.13 27.68 43.76
C MET A 35 -32.20 26.16 43.86
N TYR A 36 -32.56 25.62 44.99
CA TYR A 36 -32.66 24.18 45.23
C TYR A 36 -33.78 23.55 44.37
N ALA A 37 -34.91 24.22 44.27
CA ALA A 37 -36.01 23.80 43.40
C ALA A 37 -35.58 23.78 41.93
N GLY A 38 -34.81 24.79 41.49
CA GLY A 38 -34.22 24.83 40.17
C GLY A 38 -33.26 23.65 39.91
N LEU A 39 -32.40 23.33 40.88
CA LEU A 39 -31.50 22.18 40.80
C LEU A 39 -32.29 20.86 40.71
N ILE A 40 -33.32 20.68 41.53
CA ILE A 40 -34.16 19.48 41.49
C ILE A 40 -34.85 19.37 40.13
N ASN A 41 -35.41 20.48 39.61
CA ASN A 41 -36.04 20.50 38.33
C ASN A 41 -35.05 20.16 37.17
N LYS A 42 -33.83 20.70 37.23
CA LYS A 42 -32.78 20.40 36.26
C LYS A 42 -32.40 18.91 36.30
N LEU A 43 -32.22 18.38 37.52
CA LEU A 43 -31.93 16.96 37.74
C LEU A 43 -33.09 16.07 37.22
N PHE A 44 -34.33 16.46 37.49
CA PHE A 44 -35.50 15.72 37.03
C PHE A 44 -35.54 15.66 35.50
N ILE A 45 -35.32 16.80 34.83
CA ILE A 45 -35.29 16.87 33.37
C ILE A 45 -34.16 15.98 32.83
N MET A 46 -32.98 16.06 33.46
CA MET A 46 -31.77 15.36 32.99
C MET A 46 -31.89 13.85 33.21
N GLN A 47 -32.48 13.40 34.33
CA GLN A 47 -32.51 11.99 34.70
C GLN A 47 -33.82 11.28 34.27
N ILE A 48 -34.94 11.98 34.25
CA ILE A 48 -36.24 11.36 33.98
C ILE A 48 -36.75 11.72 32.57
N VAL A 49 -36.72 13.01 32.20
CA VAL A 49 -37.30 13.42 30.90
C VAL A 49 -36.31 13.04 29.77
N ASN A 50 -35.04 13.36 29.92
CA ASN A 50 -34.02 13.12 28.88
C ASN A 50 -33.14 11.90 29.22
N GLY A 51 -33.42 11.17 30.29
CA GLY A 51 -32.59 10.06 30.75
C GLY A 51 -32.48 8.94 29.72
N GLU A 52 -33.58 8.59 29.08
CA GLU A 52 -33.61 7.54 28.07
C GLU A 52 -32.85 7.97 26.82
N GLU A 53 -33.01 9.20 26.38
CA GLU A 53 -32.29 9.75 25.23
C GLU A 53 -30.78 9.81 25.51
N ALA A 54 -30.38 10.30 26.68
CA ALA A 54 -28.98 10.37 27.10
C ALA A 54 -28.37 8.97 27.26
N LEU A 55 -29.16 8.00 27.76
CA LEU A 55 -28.72 6.61 27.84
C LEU A 55 -28.53 6.01 26.44
N ASN A 56 -29.46 6.24 25.54
CA ASN A 56 -29.37 5.76 24.16
C ASN A 56 -28.17 6.36 23.43
N GLU A 57 -27.95 7.67 23.61
CA GLU A 57 -26.76 8.34 23.05
C GLU A 57 -25.46 7.76 23.62
N TYR A 58 -25.40 7.51 24.92
CA TYR A 58 -24.25 6.87 25.57
C TYR A 58 -24.06 5.45 25.04
N LEU A 59 -25.12 4.67 24.89
CA LEU A 59 -25.05 3.30 24.37
C LEU A 59 -24.57 3.31 22.91
N GLN A 60 -25.07 4.21 22.07
CA GLN A 60 -24.59 4.36 20.68
C GLN A 60 -23.10 4.68 20.60
N LEU A 61 -22.58 5.48 21.53
CA LEU A 61 -21.17 5.82 21.58
C LEU A 61 -20.29 4.68 22.12
N THR A 62 -20.84 3.79 22.93
CA THR A 62 -20.10 2.71 23.59
C THR A 62 -20.39 1.33 23.02
N GLU A 63 -21.53 1.18 22.34
CA GLU A 63 -21.93 -0.08 21.71
C GLU A 63 -21.27 -0.19 20.33
N GLN A 64 -20.62 -1.31 20.10
CA GLN A 64 -19.98 -1.58 18.82
C GLN A 64 -20.16 -3.03 18.42
N THR A 65 -20.41 -3.25 17.14
CA THR A 65 -20.48 -4.59 16.57
C THR A 65 -19.16 -4.95 15.95
N ILE A 66 -18.54 -6.01 16.43
CA ILE A 66 -17.36 -6.63 15.83
C ILE A 66 -17.84 -7.78 14.97
N THR A 67 -17.34 -7.87 13.73
CA THR A 67 -17.65 -8.98 12.82
C THR A 67 -16.43 -9.91 12.72
N THR A 68 -16.69 -11.22 12.75
CA THR A 68 -15.68 -12.27 12.54
C THR A 68 -15.98 -12.97 11.22
N ALA A 69 -15.01 -13.04 10.33
CA ALA A 69 -15.20 -13.67 9.01
C ALA A 69 -15.53 -15.16 9.14
N GLY A 70 -16.50 -15.62 8.36
CA GLY A 70 -16.78 -17.06 8.23
C GLY A 70 -15.70 -17.74 7.40
N THR A 71 -15.37 -18.98 7.74
CA THR A 71 -14.41 -19.79 6.99
C THR A 71 -14.99 -20.11 5.61
N ARG A 72 -14.19 -19.93 4.56
CA ARG A 72 -14.59 -20.19 3.19
C ARG A 72 -14.70 -21.70 2.94
N GLY A 73 -15.70 -22.16 2.18
CA GLY A 73 -15.86 -23.57 1.80
C GLY A 73 -14.69 -24.07 0.95
N ASN A 74 -14.42 -25.36 0.99
CA ASN A 74 -13.36 -26.00 0.20
C ASN A 74 -13.84 -26.28 -1.22
N ILE A 75 -12.90 -26.44 -2.15
CA ILE A 75 -13.20 -26.85 -3.53
C ILE A 75 -12.54 -28.22 -3.75
N TYR A 76 -13.31 -29.15 -4.26
CA TYR A 76 -12.90 -30.54 -4.52
C TYR A 76 -13.11 -30.89 -5.99
N ASP A 77 -12.31 -31.82 -6.47
CA ASP A 77 -12.53 -32.45 -7.78
C ASP A 77 -13.65 -33.51 -7.68
N ARG A 78 -13.96 -34.18 -8.80
CA ARG A 78 -14.98 -35.22 -8.88
C ARG A 78 -14.72 -36.44 -7.96
N ASN A 79 -13.46 -36.64 -7.60
CA ASN A 79 -13.00 -37.78 -6.80
C ASN A 79 -12.85 -37.42 -5.29
N GLY A 80 -13.16 -36.16 -4.93
CA GLY A 80 -12.99 -35.66 -3.57
C GLY A 80 -11.57 -35.18 -3.26
N LYS A 81 -10.70 -35.03 -4.27
CA LYS A 81 -9.36 -34.50 -4.11
C LYS A 81 -9.45 -32.97 -3.88
N VAL A 82 -8.82 -32.50 -2.81
CA VAL A 82 -8.88 -31.05 -2.43
C VAL A 82 -8.09 -30.22 -3.44
N LEU A 83 -8.75 -29.22 -4.02
CA LEU A 83 -8.15 -28.25 -4.97
C LEU A 83 -7.85 -26.92 -4.30
N ALA A 84 -8.78 -26.44 -3.46
CA ALA A 84 -8.60 -25.21 -2.67
C ALA A 84 -9.16 -25.44 -1.26
N TYR A 85 -8.41 -24.96 -0.26
CA TYR A 85 -8.76 -25.15 1.16
C TYR A 85 -8.22 -23.98 1.98
N ASN A 86 -8.61 -23.97 3.25
CA ASN A 86 -8.17 -22.94 4.19
C ASN A 86 -7.07 -23.53 5.07
N LYS A 87 -5.91 -22.91 5.06
CA LYS A 87 -4.80 -23.25 5.94
C LYS A 87 -4.81 -22.29 7.12
N LEU A 88 -4.68 -22.82 8.33
CA LEU A 88 -4.52 -21.99 9.52
C LEU A 88 -3.25 -21.13 9.38
N ALA A 89 -3.37 -19.90 9.78
CA ALA A 89 -2.27 -18.94 9.78
C ALA A 89 -2.46 -18.02 11.00
N TYR A 90 -1.42 -17.30 11.34
CA TYR A 90 -1.48 -16.32 12.42
C TYR A 90 -1.16 -14.94 11.87
N SER A 91 -1.81 -13.94 12.45
CA SER A 91 -1.55 -12.54 12.18
C SER A 91 -1.21 -11.84 13.49
N VAL A 92 -0.24 -10.97 13.44
CA VAL A 92 0.12 -10.12 14.58
C VAL A 92 -0.62 -8.80 14.40
N THR A 93 -1.36 -8.42 15.43
CA THR A 93 -2.14 -7.18 15.44
C THR A 93 -1.65 -6.27 16.57
N VAL A 94 -1.81 -4.97 16.35
CA VAL A 94 -1.47 -3.94 17.34
C VAL A 94 -2.68 -3.03 17.52
N GLN A 95 -3.01 -2.72 18.77
CA GLN A 95 -4.09 -1.81 19.14
C GLN A 95 -3.55 -0.73 20.09
N ASP A 96 -3.94 0.52 19.88
CA ASP A 96 -3.59 1.60 20.83
C ASP A 96 -4.58 1.55 22.02
N THR A 97 -4.19 0.83 23.06
CA THR A 97 -5.00 0.66 24.29
C THR A 97 -4.89 1.86 25.26
N GLY A 98 -4.03 2.84 24.96
CA GLY A 98 -3.73 3.93 25.88
C GLY A 98 -2.89 3.50 27.09
N ALA A 99 -2.35 2.28 27.10
CA ALA A 99 -1.57 1.74 28.23
C ALA A 99 -0.24 2.48 28.41
N TYR A 100 0.36 2.96 27.33
CA TYR A 100 1.65 3.65 27.38
C TYR A 100 1.44 5.16 27.53
N LYS A 101 1.89 5.69 28.68
CA LYS A 101 1.71 7.10 29.07
C LYS A 101 2.57 8.06 28.24
N ASN A 102 3.66 7.57 27.66
CA ASN A 102 4.56 8.40 26.85
C ASN A 102 4.96 7.70 25.56
N ALA A 103 5.37 8.50 24.57
CA ALA A 103 5.75 8.01 23.24
C ALA A 103 7.00 7.11 23.27
N GLY A 104 7.95 7.39 24.16
CA GLY A 104 9.18 6.60 24.29
C GLY A 104 8.90 5.16 24.71
N ALA A 105 8.08 4.96 25.74
CA ALA A 105 7.71 3.62 26.20
C ALA A 105 6.98 2.83 25.09
N ARG A 106 6.10 3.53 24.35
CA ARG A 106 5.39 2.93 23.24
C ARG A 106 6.34 2.57 22.08
N ASN A 107 7.30 3.44 21.77
CA ASN A 107 8.30 3.16 20.72
C ASN A 107 9.19 1.97 21.11
N ASN A 108 9.54 1.83 22.39
CA ASN A 108 10.32 0.66 22.88
C ASN A 108 9.53 -0.64 22.72
N MET A 109 8.22 -0.61 22.95
CA MET A 109 7.36 -1.78 22.71
C MET A 109 7.34 -2.15 21.22
N TYR A 110 7.18 -1.15 20.33
CA TYR A 110 7.21 -1.39 18.88
C TYR A 110 8.58 -1.94 18.45
N LEU A 111 9.66 -1.40 18.97
CA LEU A 111 11.01 -1.90 18.66
C LEU A 111 11.15 -3.37 19.06
N ARG A 112 10.67 -3.73 20.25
CA ARG A 112 10.72 -5.13 20.71
C ARG A 112 9.94 -6.04 19.76
N LEU A 113 8.75 -5.62 19.34
CA LEU A 113 7.93 -6.38 18.37
C LEU A 113 8.67 -6.52 17.03
N VAL A 114 9.22 -5.42 16.50
CA VAL A 114 9.99 -5.40 15.24
C VAL A 114 11.16 -6.39 15.33
N GLN A 115 11.92 -6.36 16.43
CA GLN A 115 13.08 -7.23 16.62
C GLN A 115 12.70 -8.71 16.68
N ILE A 116 11.55 -9.05 17.28
CA ILE A 116 11.05 -10.43 17.28
C ILE A 116 10.69 -10.85 15.84
N LEU A 117 9.99 -10.00 15.10
CA LEU A 117 9.59 -10.29 13.72
C LEU A 117 10.83 -10.44 12.82
N GLU A 118 11.79 -9.52 12.89
CA GLU A 118 13.04 -9.58 12.12
C GLU A 118 13.86 -10.84 12.44
N LYS A 119 13.97 -11.21 13.72
CA LYS A 119 14.69 -12.40 14.17
C LYS A 119 14.20 -13.68 13.46
N HIS A 120 12.92 -13.74 13.17
CA HIS A 120 12.27 -14.87 12.50
C HIS A 120 12.08 -14.67 10.99
N GLY A 121 12.60 -13.56 10.43
CA GLY A 121 12.48 -13.27 9.00
C GLY A 121 11.10 -12.83 8.54
N GLU A 122 10.26 -12.40 9.48
CA GLU A 122 8.92 -11.91 9.17
C GLU A 122 8.95 -10.45 8.72
N THR A 123 8.02 -10.08 7.86
CA THR A 123 7.96 -8.70 7.32
C THR A 123 6.77 -7.93 7.87
N ILE A 124 6.99 -6.68 8.20
CA ILE A 124 5.92 -5.78 8.63
C ILE A 124 5.18 -5.24 7.40
N GLN A 125 3.86 -5.32 7.45
CA GLN A 125 3.00 -4.81 6.39
C GLN A 125 2.96 -3.29 6.44
N GLY A 126 3.64 -2.66 5.49
CA GLY A 126 3.77 -1.22 5.44
C GLY A 126 2.79 -0.55 4.48
N LYS A 127 2.30 0.61 4.89
CA LYS A 127 1.53 1.53 4.04
C LYS A 127 2.25 2.87 3.86
N PHE A 128 3.40 3.03 4.49
CA PHE A 128 4.25 4.21 4.33
C PHE A 128 5.00 4.06 3.02
N GLU A 129 4.87 5.03 2.13
CA GLU A 129 5.35 4.91 0.73
C GLU A 129 6.86 5.13 0.58
N VAL A 130 7.64 4.59 1.52
CA VAL A 130 9.10 4.57 1.49
C VAL A 130 9.55 3.16 1.78
N ALA A 131 10.58 2.71 1.10
CA ALA A 131 11.21 1.39 1.29
C ALA A 131 12.73 1.53 1.26
N ILE A 132 13.41 0.51 1.74
CA ILE A 132 14.87 0.38 1.63
C ILE A 132 15.12 -0.58 0.46
N ASP A 133 15.88 -0.13 -0.53
CA ASP A 133 16.22 -0.95 -1.70
C ASP A 133 17.35 -1.95 -1.36
N PRO A 134 17.64 -2.93 -2.24
CA PRO A 134 18.71 -3.90 -1.96
C PRO A 134 20.11 -3.31 -1.78
N ASN A 135 20.33 -2.06 -2.18
CA ASN A 135 21.62 -1.37 -1.99
C ASN A 135 21.67 -0.63 -0.64
N GLY A 136 20.58 -0.66 0.12
CA GLY A 136 20.45 0.08 1.38
C GLY A 136 19.99 1.53 1.22
N ASP A 137 19.60 1.94 0.00
CA ASP A 137 19.12 3.30 -0.26
C ASP A 137 17.63 3.42 0.05
N ILE A 138 17.26 4.53 0.67
CA ILE A 138 15.85 4.84 0.98
C ILE A 138 15.19 5.43 -0.27
N VAL A 139 14.16 4.76 -0.78
CA VAL A 139 13.49 5.09 -2.04
C VAL A 139 11.97 5.18 -1.85
N TYR A 140 11.30 5.95 -2.71
CA TYR A 140 9.83 5.94 -2.76
C TYR A 140 9.35 4.65 -3.43
N THR A 141 8.31 4.04 -2.88
CA THR A 141 7.62 2.89 -3.50
C THR A 141 6.67 3.37 -4.62
N SER A 142 6.14 4.58 -4.51
CA SER A 142 5.23 5.14 -5.53
C SER A 142 6.03 5.63 -6.74
N SER A 143 5.62 5.17 -7.93
CA SER A 143 6.31 5.47 -9.20
C SER A 143 5.94 6.84 -9.79
N THR A 144 4.83 7.44 -9.36
CA THR A 144 4.34 8.69 -9.96
C THR A 144 4.25 9.82 -8.95
N GLU A 145 4.51 11.04 -9.43
CA GLU A 145 4.38 12.26 -8.62
C GLU A 145 2.95 12.47 -8.06
N PRO A 146 1.87 12.25 -8.83
CA PRO A 146 0.53 12.38 -8.26
C PRO A 146 0.23 11.40 -7.12
N SER A 147 0.73 10.16 -7.18
CA SER A 147 0.58 9.19 -6.09
C SER A 147 1.34 9.66 -4.85
N ARG A 148 2.58 10.13 -5.03
CA ARG A 148 3.40 10.68 -3.97
C ARG A 148 2.72 11.87 -3.26
N LYS A 149 2.15 12.79 -4.04
CA LYS A 149 1.44 13.95 -3.47
C LYS A 149 0.20 13.52 -2.66
N ARG A 150 -0.55 12.52 -3.14
CA ARG A 150 -1.69 11.97 -2.38
C ARG A 150 -1.21 11.36 -1.05
N PHE A 151 -0.15 10.57 -1.09
CA PHE A 151 0.44 10.00 0.12
C PHE A 151 0.91 11.10 1.10
N LEU A 152 1.61 12.14 0.60
CA LEU A 152 2.08 13.24 1.44
C LEU A 152 0.90 14.02 2.05
N ARG A 153 -0.18 14.26 1.29
CA ARG A 153 -1.43 14.82 1.83
C ARG A 153 -1.91 14.01 3.03
N ASP A 154 -1.98 12.68 2.88
CA ASP A 154 -2.46 11.78 3.94
C ASP A 154 -1.46 11.71 5.11
N TYR A 155 -0.16 11.73 4.81
CA TYR A 155 0.89 11.77 5.83
C TYR A 155 0.82 13.04 6.67
N TYR A 156 0.54 14.18 6.07
CA TYR A 156 0.39 15.45 6.82
C TYR A 156 -1.02 15.63 7.42
N GLY A 157 -1.97 14.77 7.08
CA GLY A 157 -3.36 14.85 7.57
C GLY A 157 -4.15 15.98 6.92
N LEU A 158 -3.81 16.36 5.69
CA LEU A 158 -4.47 17.43 4.94
C LEU A 158 -5.72 16.90 4.23
N LYS A 159 -6.66 17.79 3.95
CA LYS A 159 -7.90 17.42 3.25
C LYS A 159 -7.71 17.37 1.73
N LYS A 160 -6.85 18.22 1.20
CA LYS A 160 -6.63 18.35 -0.25
C LYS A 160 -5.15 18.39 -0.58
N VAL A 161 -4.79 17.93 -1.78
CA VAL A 161 -3.42 17.94 -2.29
C VAL A 161 -2.90 19.39 -2.47
N GLU A 162 -3.81 20.33 -2.79
CA GLU A 162 -3.49 21.75 -2.99
C GLU A 162 -3.03 22.46 -1.70
N GLU A 163 -3.19 21.81 -0.55
CA GLU A 163 -2.70 22.33 0.74
C GLU A 163 -1.23 22.02 0.98
N LEU A 164 -0.63 21.17 0.13
CA LEU A 164 0.81 20.97 0.11
C LEU A 164 1.51 22.26 -0.36
N ASP A 165 2.76 22.44 0.06
CA ASP A 165 3.58 23.61 -0.29
C ASP A 165 2.92 24.95 0.13
N ASP A 166 2.32 24.93 1.32
CA ASP A 166 1.68 26.12 1.90
C ASP A 166 2.69 27.28 2.06
N GLU A 167 2.17 28.52 2.18
CA GLU A 167 2.99 29.74 2.30
C GLU A 167 4.00 29.70 3.48
N LYS A 168 3.74 28.86 4.46
CA LYS A 168 4.60 28.73 5.64
C LYS A 168 5.67 27.62 5.48
N GLY A 169 5.61 26.85 4.39
CA GLY A 169 6.50 25.72 4.14
C GLY A 169 6.34 24.56 5.13
N ALA A 170 5.17 24.46 5.76
CA ALA A 170 4.92 23.41 6.77
C ALA A 170 4.72 22.03 6.15
N TYR A 171 4.27 21.97 4.90
CA TYR A 171 3.87 20.71 4.24
C TYR A 171 4.56 20.57 2.87
N PRO A 172 5.90 20.45 2.82
CA PRO A 172 6.62 20.39 1.54
C PRO A 172 6.29 19.12 0.76
N SER A 173 6.05 19.26 -0.55
CA SER A 173 5.82 18.13 -1.46
C SER A 173 7.08 17.64 -2.17
N ASN A 174 8.18 18.39 -2.08
CA ASN A 174 9.40 18.14 -2.86
C ASN A 174 10.50 17.39 -2.09
N LEU A 175 10.17 16.83 -0.92
CA LEU A 175 11.13 16.02 -0.15
C LEU A 175 11.53 14.77 -0.94
N ASN A 176 12.83 14.46 -0.95
CA ASN A 176 13.25 13.15 -1.43
C ASN A 176 12.94 12.08 -0.37
N ALA A 177 13.07 10.80 -0.73
CA ALA A 177 12.66 9.70 0.15
C ALA A 177 13.45 9.68 1.46
N ARG A 178 14.76 9.98 1.42
CA ARG A 178 15.61 10.04 2.63
C ARG A 178 15.17 11.19 3.55
N GLU A 179 14.93 12.37 3.00
CA GLU A 179 14.46 13.53 3.76
C GLU A 179 13.11 13.26 4.44
N LEU A 180 12.20 12.62 3.71
CA LEU A 180 10.89 12.25 4.27
C LEU A 180 11.04 11.21 5.40
N PHE A 181 11.90 10.22 5.22
CA PHE A 181 12.19 9.22 6.24
C PHE A 181 12.75 9.86 7.51
N GLU A 182 13.76 10.73 7.36
CA GLU A 182 14.37 11.44 8.50
C GLU A 182 13.34 12.32 9.23
N LYS A 183 12.49 13.01 8.46
CA LYS A 183 11.38 13.77 9.03
C LYS A 183 10.41 12.84 9.78
N ALA A 184 10.07 11.70 9.20
CA ALA A 184 9.17 10.72 9.84
C ALA A 184 9.79 10.17 11.13
N CYS A 185 11.10 9.90 11.16
CA CYS A 185 11.81 9.50 12.38
C CYS A 185 11.68 10.56 13.46
N LYS A 186 11.88 11.82 13.11
CA LYS A 186 11.77 12.95 14.04
C LYS A 186 10.33 13.12 14.53
N ASP A 187 9.35 13.15 13.61
CA ASP A 187 7.93 13.34 13.94
C ASP A 187 7.40 12.22 14.85
N ASN A 188 7.98 11.02 14.74
CA ASN A 188 7.59 9.85 15.53
C ASN A 188 8.45 9.65 16.79
N GLY A 189 9.42 10.53 17.06
CA GLY A 189 10.27 10.50 18.25
C GLY A 189 11.25 9.33 18.25
N LEU A 190 11.80 8.98 17.08
CA LEU A 190 12.75 7.86 16.95
C LEU A 190 14.21 8.31 16.99
N THR A 191 14.50 9.60 16.78
CA THR A 191 15.86 10.13 16.73
C THR A 191 16.57 10.14 18.09
N ASP A 192 15.81 10.33 19.18
CA ASP A 192 16.35 10.45 20.53
C ASP A 192 15.75 9.41 21.47
N MET A 193 15.51 8.21 20.95
CA MET A 193 14.94 7.10 21.73
C MET A 193 15.86 6.71 22.90
N LYS A 194 15.25 6.37 24.01
CA LYS A 194 15.91 5.84 25.20
C LYS A 194 15.19 4.58 25.65
N ASP A 195 15.95 3.62 26.13
CA ASP A 195 15.41 2.41 26.72
C ASP A 195 14.78 2.68 28.11
N GLN A 196 14.32 1.64 28.77
CA GLN A 196 13.69 1.73 30.11
C GLN A 196 14.66 2.22 31.17
N ASP A 197 15.96 2.05 30.97
CA ASP A 197 17.03 2.49 31.87
C ASP A 197 17.52 3.92 31.55
N GLY A 198 16.96 4.56 30.51
CA GLY A 198 17.34 5.90 30.08
C GLY A 198 18.56 5.98 29.18
N LYS A 199 19.08 4.82 28.71
CA LYS A 199 20.22 4.78 27.78
C LYS A 199 19.76 5.03 26.34
N PRO A 200 20.56 5.75 25.54
CA PRO A 200 20.21 5.97 24.13
C PRO A 200 20.08 4.65 23.37
N VAL A 201 19.05 4.56 22.54
CA VAL A 201 18.81 3.43 21.64
C VAL A 201 19.11 3.90 20.22
N THR A 202 19.99 3.18 19.52
CA THR A 202 20.29 3.43 18.10
C THR A 202 19.51 2.41 17.28
N LEU A 203 18.67 2.88 16.38
CA LEU A 203 17.88 2.06 15.47
C LEU A 203 18.60 1.91 14.14
N THR A 204 18.48 0.76 13.51
CA THR A 204 18.79 0.59 12.10
C THR A 204 17.74 1.34 11.27
N ASP A 205 18.04 1.66 10.01
CA ASP A 205 17.07 2.27 9.11
C ASP A 205 15.84 1.35 8.93
N GLN A 206 16.04 0.01 8.93
CA GLN A 206 14.94 -0.95 8.81
C GLN A 206 14.04 -0.93 10.06
N GLU A 207 14.62 -1.03 11.26
CA GLU A 207 13.85 -0.96 12.50
C GLU A 207 13.03 0.35 12.59
N ALA A 208 13.66 1.47 12.21
CA ALA A 208 12.97 2.77 12.21
C ALA A 208 11.81 2.79 11.21
N LEU A 209 12.02 2.28 10.00
CA LEU A 209 11.00 2.19 8.95
C LEU A 209 9.83 1.31 9.39
N ASP A 210 10.11 0.19 10.03
CA ASP A 210 9.09 -0.75 10.50
C ASP A 210 8.25 -0.14 11.63
N ILE A 211 8.88 0.59 12.56
CA ILE A 211 8.16 1.33 13.59
C ILE A 211 7.28 2.43 12.94
N ILE A 212 7.80 3.14 11.92
CA ILE A 212 7.03 4.15 11.18
C ILE A 212 5.82 3.50 10.50
N ASN A 213 6.00 2.33 9.88
CA ASN A 213 4.91 1.58 9.25
C ASN A 213 3.80 1.23 10.24
N ILE A 214 4.16 0.69 11.42
CA ILE A 214 3.19 0.38 12.48
C ILE A 214 2.43 1.65 12.90
N LYS A 215 3.15 2.73 13.20
CA LYS A 215 2.55 3.99 13.67
C LYS A 215 1.68 4.64 12.59
N TYR A 216 2.10 4.57 11.33
CA TYR A 216 1.33 5.11 10.21
C TYR A 216 0.04 4.31 10.02
N ALA A 217 0.11 2.98 10.08
CA ALA A 217 -1.08 2.12 10.00
C ALA A 217 -2.09 2.43 11.12
N LEU A 218 -1.60 2.56 12.36
CA LEU A 218 -2.45 2.93 13.50
C LEU A 218 -3.05 4.34 13.34
N ARG A 219 -2.30 5.28 12.77
CA ARG A 219 -2.79 6.64 12.51
C ARG A 219 -3.91 6.65 11.47
N LEU A 220 -3.78 5.85 10.42
CA LEU A 220 -4.84 5.70 9.40
C LEU A 220 -6.14 5.15 10.01
N MET A 221 -6.02 4.37 11.10
CA MET A 221 -7.16 3.81 11.85
C MET A 221 -7.54 4.64 13.09
N SER A 222 -7.07 5.88 13.19
CA SER A 222 -7.26 6.72 14.39
C SER A 222 -8.72 6.98 14.76
N TYR A 223 -9.63 6.96 13.80
CA TYR A 223 -11.07 7.08 14.03
C TYR A 223 -11.71 5.74 14.47
N ARG A 224 -10.97 4.63 14.41
CA ARG A 224 -11.39 3.29 14.85
C ARG A 224 -10.34 2.67 15.78
N LYS A 225 -9.87 3.42 16.76
CA LYS A 225 -8.81 2.98 17.71
C LYS A 225 -9.13 1.67 18.44
N TYR A 226 -10.41 1.34 18.53
CA TYR A 226 -10.88 0.11 19.16
C TYR A 226 -10.62 -1.14 18.30
N GLU A 227 -10.36 -0.97 17.01
CA GLU A 227 -10.03 -2.07 16.11
C GLU A 227 -8.53 -2.30 16.12
N ALA A 228 -8.13 -3.56 16.26
CA ALA A 228 -6.73 -3.94 16.14
C ALA A 228 -6.28 -3.79 14.68
N THR A 229 -5.06 -3.35 14.48
CA THR A 229 -4.45 -3.18 13.16
C THR A 229 -3.47 -4.32 12.92
N THR A 230 -3.66 -5.08 11.85
CA THR A 230 -2.72 -6.14 11.45
C THR A 230 -1.41 -5.51 10.99
N VAL A 231 -0.30 -5.93 11.59
CA VAL A 231 1.05 -5.44 11.27
C VAL A 231 1.92 -6.51 10.61
N ALA A 232 1.62 -7.80 10.84
CA ALA A 232 2.26 -8.91 10.13
C ALA A 232 1.23 -10.02 9.93
N SER A 233 1.28 -10.70 8.78
CA SER A 233 0.35 -11.78 8.45
C SER A 233 1.14 -13.03 8.05
N GLN A 234 0.54 -14.18 8.27
CA GLN A 234 1.11 -15.50 7.92
C GLN A 234 2.40 -15.78 8.69
N VAL A 235 2.47 -15.27 9.91
CA VAL A 235 3.66 -15.48 10.76
C VAL A 235 3.81 -16.95 11.14
N ALA A 236 5.04 -17.41 11.25
CA ALA A 236 5.38 -18.79 11.60
C ALA A 236 5.06 -19.09 13.07
N ASP A 237 4.84 -20.36 13.38
CA ASP A 237 4.54 -20.83 14.74
C ASP A 237 5.64 -20.43 15.75
N GLU A 238 6.91 -20.43 15.32
CA GLU A 238 8.04 -20.02 16.15
C GLU A 238 7.98 -18.54 16.51
N THR A 239 7.56 -17.70 15.57
CA THR A 239 7.34 -16.27 15.78
C THR A 239 6.19 -16.04 16.77
N VAL A 240 5.10 -16.78 16.60
CA VAL A 240 3.94 -16.74 17.51
C VAL A 240 4.38 -17.08 18.94
N ALA A 241 5.15 -18.15 19.11
CA ALA A 241 5.63 -18.59 20.42
C ALA A 241 6.49 -17.50 21.09
N ASP A 242 7.40 -16.88 20.34
CA ASP A 242 8.28 -15.81 20.85
C ASP A 242 7.46 -14.58 21.25
N ILE A 243 6.47 -14.17 20.44
CA ILE A 243 5.59 -13.05 20.76
C ILE A 243 4.79 -13.34 22.04
N LEU A 244 4.20 -14.55 22.14
CA LEU A 244 3.38 -14.94 23.31
C LEU A 244 4.21 -15.01 24.59
N GLU A 245 5.48 -15.42 24.51
CA GLU A 245 6.39 -15.41 25.66
C GLU A 245 6.58 -13.99 26.20
N HIS A 246 6.59 -12.99 25.33
CA HIS A 246 6.87 -11.59 25.68
C HIS A 246 5.62 -10.70 25.73
N ILE A 247 4.43 -11.27 25.52
CA ILE A 247 3.19 -10.51 25.37
C ILE A 247 2.85 -9.65 26.61
N GLY A 248 3.27 -10.09 27.78
CA GLY A 248 3.08 -9.33 29.03
C GLY A 248 3.73 -7.95 29.02
N ASP A 249 4.82 -7.80 28.29
CA ASP A 249 5.59 -6.55 28.17
C ASP A 249 5.16 -5.71 26.96
N MET A 250 4.30 -6.29 26.07
CA MET A 250 3.88 -5.65 24.82
C MET A 250 2.36 -5.41 24.81
N GLN A 251 1.90 -4.60 25.78
CA GLN A 251 0.47 -4.30 25.92
C GLN A 251 -0.08 -3.67 24.64
N GLY A 252 -1.14 -4.26 24.11
CA GLY A 252 -1.76 -3.85 22.86
C GLY A 252 -1.32 -4.67 21.66
N VAL A 253 -0.29 -5.50 21.78
CA VAL A 253 0.06 -6.51 20.78
C VAL A 253 -0.81 -7.75 21.02
N ASN A 254 -1.28 -8.38 19.96
CA ASN A 254 -2.04 -9.61 20.04
C ASN A 254 -1.72 -10.50 18.83
N VAL A 255 -1.90 -11.82 19.00
CA VAL A 255 -1.80 -12.79 17.91
C VAL A 255 -3.20 -13.32 17.66
N GLU A 256 -3.65 -13.20 16.42
CA GLU A 256 -4.99 -13.64 16.01
C GLU A 256 -4.87 -14.80 15.04
N GLU A 257 -5.64 -15.85 15.30
CA GLU A 257 -5.79 -16.94 14.35
C GLU A 257 -6.58 -16.45 13.14
N THR A 258 -6.08 -16.76 11.97
CA THR A 258 -6.70 -16.40 10.70
C THR A 258 -6.58 -17.58 9.75
N THR A 259 -7.17 -17.48 8.58
CA THR A 259 -7.02 -18.51 7.55
C THR A 259 -6.56 -17.87 6.25
N ILE A 260 -5.66 -18.57 5.56
CA ILE A 260 -5.25 -18.20 4.22
C ILE A 260 -5.75 -19.25 3.23
N ARG A 261 -6.13 -18.78 2.04
CA ARG A 261 -6.58 -19.66 0.97
C ARG A 261 -5.38 -20.34 0.32
N ALA A 262 -5.36 -21.65 0.33
CA ALA A 262 -4.28 -22.48 -0.24
C ALA A 262 -4.83 -23.29 -1.41
N TYR A 263 -3.99 -23.48 -2.43
CA TYR A 263 -4.37 -24.16 -3.68
C TYR A 263 -3.38 -25.29 -3.98
N ASN A 264 -3.92 -26.49 -4.17
CA ASN A 264 -3.14 -27.66 -4.60
C ASN A 264 -3.01 -27.63 -6.14
N ASP A 265 -1.86 -28.06 -6.65
CA ASP A 265 -1.58 -28.16 -8.09
C ASP A 265 -1.92 -26.83 -8.85
N SER A 266 -1.63 -25.70 -8.19
CA SER A 266 -2.05 -24.36 -8.65
C SER A 266 -1.69 -24.07 -10.11
N ILE A 267 -0.50 -24.51 -10.58
CA ILE A 267 -0.04 -24.25 -11.96
C ILE A 267 -1.03 -24.79 -13.00
N SER A 268 -1.47 -26.04 -12.82
CA SER A 268 -2.38 -26.70 -13.79
C SER A 268 -3.85 -26.34 -13.57
N LEU A 269 -4.23 -25.92 -12.37
CA LEU A 269 -5.62 -25.70 -11.98
C LEU A 269 -6.02 -24.22 -11.89
N ALA A 270 -5.06 -23.28 -11.87
CA ALA A 270 -5.35 -21.85 -11.75
C ALA A 270 -6.39 -21.33 -12.75
N PRO A 271 -6.34 -21.72 -14.04
CA PRO A 271 -7.34 -21.22 -15.01
C PRO A 271 -8.77 -21.64 -14.69
N VAL A 272 -8.95 -22.73 -13.96
CA VAL A 272 -10.27 -23.25 -13.56
C VAL A 272 -10.66 -22.76 -12.17
N VAL A 273 -9.83 -23.02 -11.18
CA VAL A 273 -10.10 -22.70 -9.77
C VAL A 273 -10.11 -21.19 -9.54
N GLY A 274 -9.16 -20.48 -10.12
CA GLY A 274 -9.02 -19.03 -9.92
C GLY A 274 -8.26 -18.72 -8.64
N TYR A 275 -8.56 -17.54 -8.08
CA TYR A 275 -7.91 -17.06 -6.85
C TYR A 275 -8.82 -16.09 -6.10
N THR A 276 -8.47 -15.84 -4.84
CA THR A 276 -9.18 -14.91 -3.96
C THR A 276 -8.36 -13.62 -3.75
N GLY A 277 -9.06 -12.54 -3.41
CA GLY A 277 -8.44 -11.25 -3.13
C GLY A 277 -9.45 -10.30 -2.51
N LYS A 278 -9.01 -9.13 -2.10
CA LYS A 278 -9.90 -8.11 -1.52
C LYS A 278 -11.00 -7.70 -2.49
N VAL A 279 -12.14 -7.32 -1.93
CA VAL A 279 -13.28 -6.82 -2.72
C VAL A 279 -12.84 -5.59 -3.52
N PRO A 280 -13.02 -5.58 -4.85
CA PRO A 280 -12.80 -4.36 -5.63
C PRO A 280 -13.89 -3.33 -5.29
N GLU A 281 -13.49 -2.07 -5.22
CA GLU A 281 -14.41 -0.97 -4.84
C GLU A 281 -15.63 -0.91 -5.77
N ASP A 282 -15.42 -1.15 -7.06
CA ASP A 282 -16.46 -1.15 -8.09
C ASP A 282 -17.42 -2.35 -8.01
N GLN A 283 -17.05 -3.43 -7.30
CA GLN A 283 -17.87 -4.64 -7.16
C GLN A 283 -18.61 -4.70 -5.82
N LEU A 284 -18.21 -3.88 -4.83
CA LEU A 284 -18.77 -3.92 -3.48
C LEU A 284 -20.30 -3.78 -3.48
N GLU A 285 -20.83 -2.78 -4.20
CA GLU A 285 -22.27 -2.54 -4.28
C GLU A 285 -23.03 -3.74 -4.85
N GLY A 286 -22.44 -4.41 -5.85
CA GLY A 286 -23.02 -5.61 -6.46
C GLY A 286 -23.07 -6.79 -5.50
N LEU A 287 -22.02 -6.96 -4.70
CA LEU A 287 -21.95 -8.02 -3.68
C LEU A 287 -22.95 -7.74 -2.54
N GLN A 288 -23.03 -6.50 -2.08
CA GLN A 288 -23.93 -6.08 -1.02
C GLN A 288 -25.42 -6.23 -1.40
N LYS A 289 -25.75 -6.12 -2.68
CA LYS A 289 -27.11 -6.41 -3.17
C LYS A 289 -27.48 -7.90 -3.05
N ARG A 290 -26.47 -8.77 -3.02
CA ARG A 290 -26.67 -10.23 -2.86
C ARG A 290 -26.69 -10.64 -1.38
N LYS A 291 -25.82 -9.99 -0.58
CA LYS A 291 -25.68 -10.24 0.85
C LYS A 291 -25.08 -8.96 1.47
N ASP A 292 -25.82 -8.30 2.33
CA ASP A 292 -25.52 -6.96 2.84
C ASP A 292 -24.32 -6.88 3.79
N ASP A 293 -23.75 -8.02 4.19
CA ASP A 293 -22.63 -8.06 5.15
C ASP A 293 -21.25 -7.94 4.50
N TYR A 294 -21.14 -7.81 3.17
CA TYR A 294 -19.84 -7.59 2.51
C TYR A 294 -19.23 -6.23 2.84
N ASP A 295 -17.93 -6.24 3.13
CA ASP A 295 -17.11 -5.04 3.41
C ASP A 295 -15.94 -4.97 2.41
N ILE A 296 -15.41 -3.79 2.23
CA ILE A 296 -14.28 -3.53 1.30
C ILE A 296 -13.02 -4.35 1.65
N ASN A 297 -12.88 -4.75 2.91
CA ASN A 297 -11.73 -5.52 3.37
C ASN A 297 -11.93 -7.04 3.27
N ASP A 298 -13.12 -7.48 2.88
CA ASP A 298 -13.39 -8.92 2.76
C ASP A 298 -12.58 -9.54 1.63
N ILE A 299 -12.29 -10.83 1.77
CA ILE A 299 -11.63 -11.64 0.75
C ILE A 299 -12.72 -12.38 -0.03
N VAL A 300 -12.75 -12.15 -1.34
CA VAL A 300 -13.74 -12.75 -2.26
C VAL A 300 -13.03 -13.42 -3.43
N GLY A 301 -13.71 -14.28 -4.15
CA GLY A 301 -13.20 -14.87 -5.39
C GLY A 301 -13.05 -13.82 -6.49
N ARG A 302 -11.89 -13.80 -7.14
CA ARG A 302 -11.55 -12.82 -8.17
C ARG A 302 -11.59 -13.42 -9.58
N ALA A 303 -11.48 -14.73 -9.70
CA ALA A 303 -11.48 -15.43 -11.00
C ALA A 303 -11.93 -16.88 -10.82
N GLY A 304 -12.28 -17.52 -11.90
CA GLY A 304 -12.59 -18.97 -11.95
C GLY A 304 -13.76 -19.38 -11.06
N ILE A 305 -13.69 -20.58 -10.53
CA ILE A 305 -14.70 -21.16 -9.62
C ILE A 305 -14.80 -20.32 -8.33
N GLU A 306 -13.68 -19.83 -7.82
CA GLU A 306 -13.68 -18.95 -6.64
C GLU A 306 -14.65 -17.78 -6.85
N TYR A 307 -14.64 -17.15 -8.03
CA TYR A 307 -15.52 -16.03 -8.36
C TYR A 307 -16.96 -16.48 -8.67
N THR A 308 -17.13 -17.51 -9.51
CA THR A 308 -18.47 -17.90 -9.96
C THR A 308 -19.30 -18.56 -8.86
N MET A 309 -18.63 -19.24 -7.90
CA MET A 309 -19.27 -19.89 -6.77
C MET A 309 -19.10 -19.09 -5.46
N GLU A 310 -18.81 -17.81 -5.54
CA GLU A 310 -18.60 -16.92 -4.38
C GLU A 310 -19.72 -17.07 -3.35
N HIS A 311 -20.96 -17.07 -3.81
CA HIS A 311 -22.15 -17.14 -2.93
C HIS A 311 -22.20 -18.44 -2.10
N GLU A 312 -21.74 -19.54 -2.68
CA GLU A 312 -21.72 -20.84 -1.99
C GLU A 312 -20.50 -20.94 -1.07
N LEU A 313 -19.35 -20.53 -1.59
CA LEU A 313 -18.06 -20.66 -0.88
C LEU A 313 -17.94 -19.71 0.31
N GLN A 314 -18.52 -18.51 0.23
CA GLN A 314 -18.35 -17.49 1.27
C GLN A 314 -19.14 -17.86 2.52
N GLY A 315 -18.47 -17.97 3.65
CA GLY A 315 -19.10 -18.20 4.95
C GLY A 315 -19.93 -17.00 5.41
N THR A 316 -20.75 -17.21 6.41
CA THR A 316 -21.53 -16.15 7.05
C THR A 316 -20.74 -15.56 8.21
N LYS A 317 -20.67 -14.25 8.28
CA LYS A 317 -19.95 -13.55 9.35
C LYS A 317 -20.63 -13.75 10.70
N GLY A 318 -19.84 -14.02 11.70
CA GLY A 318 -20.25 -13.90 13.09
C GLY A 318 -20.33 -12.42 13.48
N LYS A 319 -21.21 -12.11 14.41
CA LYS A 319 -21.40 -10.74 14.93
C LYS A 319 -21.38 -10.78 16.45
N LYS A 320 -20.68 -9.82 17.05
CA LYS A 320 -20.55 -9.73 18.50
C LYS A 320 -20.69 -8.25 18.88
N THR A 321 -21.74 -7.96 19.64
CA THR A 321 -21.96 -6.61 20.16
C THR A 321 -21.21 -6.47 21.48
N ILE A 322 -20.33 -5.48 21.55
CA ILE A 322 -19.52 -5.19 22.73
C ILE A 322 -19.80 -3.78 23.24
N TYR A 323 -19.71 -3.62 24.55
CA TYR A 323 -19.78 -2.31 25.20
C TYR A 323 -18.39 -1.96 25.71
N LYS A 324 -17.92 -0.78 25.35
CA LYS A 324 -16.58 -0.28 25.69
C LYS A 324 -16.67 0.92 26.63
N ASP A 325 -15.68 1.07 27.50
CA ASP A 325 -15.55 2.29 28.32
C ASP A 325 -14.87 3.41 27.51
N SER A 326 -14.77 4.58 28.10
CA SER A 326 -14.18 5.79 27.48
C SER A 326 -12.71 5.62 27.10
N VAL A 327 -12.05 4.54 27.53
CA VAL A 327 -10.64 4.23 27.23
C VAL A 327 -10.55 3.08 26.21
N GLY A 328 -11.70 2.57 25.71
CA GLY A 328 -11.75 1.53 24.68
C GLY A 328 -11.71 0.10 25.21
N ARG A 329 -11.75 -0.11 26.55
CA ARG A 329 -11.71 -1.47 27.11
C ARG A 329 -13.12 -2.08 27.09
N ILE A 330 -13.20 -3.34 26.64
CA ILE A 330 -14.47 -4.09 26.60
C ILE A 330 -14.93 -4.33 28.03
N ARG A 331 -16.14 -3.89 28.35
CA ARG A 331 -16.79 -4.05 29.66
C ARG A 331 -17.80 -5.17 29.66
N GLU A 332 -18.49 -5.33 28.55
CA GLU A 332 -19.56 -6.33 28.43
C GLU A 332 -19.65 -6.79 26.99
N THR A 333 -20.03 -8.05 26.81
CA THR A 333 -20.40 -8.61 25.52
C THR A 333 -21.89 -8.95 25.57
N LYS A 334 -22.62 -8.50 24.57
CA LYS A 334 -24.03 -8.78 24.39
C LYS A 334 -24.21 -9.35 22.98
N ASP A 335 -25.17 -10.18 22.79
CA ASP A 335 -25.57 -10.72 21.48
C ASP A 335 -24.37 -11.21 20.65
N GLU A 336 -24.00 -12.46 20.80
CA GLU A 336 -22.94 -13.10 20.03
C GLU A 336 -23.56 -14.14 19.09
N THR A 337 -23.25 -14.02 17.79
CA THR A 337 -23.63 -15.00 16.76
C THR A 337 -22.34 -15.52 16.15
N ASP A 338 -22.15 -16.81 16.20
CA ASP A 338 -20.95 -17.46 15.66
C ASP A 338 -20.90 -17.34 14.13
N ALA A 339 -19.68 -17.21 13.60
CA ALA A 339 -19.43 -17.32 12.17
C ALA A 339 -19.69 -18.75 11.70
N THR A 340 -20.26 -18.91 10.51
CA THR A 340 -20.46 -20.24 9.90
C THR A 340 -19.65 -20.39 8.63
N ALA A 341 -19.15 -21.61 8.40
CA ALA A 341 -18.39 -21.92 7.19
C ALA A 341 -19.29 -21.88 5.95
N GLY A 342 -18.73 -21.53 4.82
CA GLY A 342 -19.38 -21.64 3.51
C GLY A 342 -19.51 -23.10 3.07
N ASN A 343 -20.28 -23.31 2.04
CA ASN A 343 -20.53 -24.66 1.48
C ASN A 343 -19.31 -25.12 0.66
N ASP A 344 -18.98 -26.39 0.77
CA ASP A 344 -17.97 -27.04 -0.07
C ASP A 344 -18.53 -27.22 -1.50
N VAL A 345 -17.67 -27.03 -2.49
CA VAL A 345 -18.02 -27.14 -3.91
C VAL A 345 -17.28 -28.33 -4.53
N TYR A 346 -18.02 -29.22 -5.18
CA TYR A 346 -17.47 -30.38 -5.90
C TYR A 346 -17.58 -30.15 -7.41
N LEU A 347 -16.42 -30.19 -8.07
CA LEU A 347 -16.35 -30.01 -9.53
C LEU A 347 -16.51 -31.35 -10.24
N THR A 348 -16.96 -31.30 -11.48
CA THR A 348 -16.99 -32.48 -12.37
C THR A 348 -15.61 -32.79 -12.96
N LEU A 349 -14.64 -31.87 -12.79
CA LEU A 349 -13.27 -31.98 -13.26
C LEU A 349 -12.52 -33.06 -12.47
N ASP A 350 -11.59 -33.75 -13.15
CA ASP A 350 -10.64 -34.69 -12.56
C ASP A 350 -9.26 -34.00 -12.53
N ALA A 351 -8.73 -33.78 -11.32
CA ALA A 351 -7.51 -33.02 -11.12
C ALA A 351 -6.27 -33.67 -11.75
N ASP A 352 -6.18 -35.00 -11.68
CA ASP A 352 -5.02 -35.73 -12.23
C ASP A 352 -5.06 -35.72 -13.75
N LEU A 353 -6.25 -35.85 -14.34
CA LEU A 353 -6.43 -35.73 -15.80
C LEU A 353 -6.06 -34.30 -16.26
N GLN A 354 -6.53 -33.28 -15.54
CA GLN A 354 -6.22 -31.87 -15.85
C GLN A 354 -4.70 -31.62 -15.84
N LYS A 355 -4.02 -32.13 -14.81
CA LYS A 355 -2.57 -32.04 -14.66
C LYS A 355 -1.84 -32.75 -15.81
N GLY A 356 -2.31 -33.96 -16.17
CA GLY A 356 -1.78 -34.72 -17.32
C GLY A 356 -1.92 -33.96 -18.63
N ILE A 357 -3.10 -33.38 -18.87
CA ILE A 357 -3.37 -32.58 -20.09
C ILE A 357 -2.46 -31.34 -20.09
N TYR A 358 -2.31 -30.67 -18.94
CA TYR A 358 -1.44 -29.49 -18.82
C TYR A 358 -0.02 -29.84 -19.27
N HIS A 359 0.55 -30.93 -18.74
CA HIS A 359 1.91 -31.39 -19.11
C HIS A 359 2.01 -31.78 -20.57
N LEU A 360 0.98 -32.41 -21.14
CA LEU A 360 0.96 -32.79 -22.54
C LEU A 360 0.97 -31.54 -23.44
N ILE A 361 0.20 -30.52 -23.10
CA ILE A 361 0.18 -29.23 -23.81
C ILE A 361 1.56 -28.58 -23.71
N GLU A 362 2.13 -28.53 -22.51
CA GLU A 362 3.47 -27.97 -22.26
C GLU A 362 4.54 -28.65 -23.14
N GLN A 363 4.55 -29.97 -23.17
CA GLN A 363 5.48 -30.75 -23.98
C GLN A 363 5.28 -30.52 -25.48
N SER A 364 4.01 -30.42 -25.91
CA SER A 364 3.67 -30.18 -27.30
C SER A 364 4.13 -28.80 -27.76
N LEU A 365 3.90 -27.78 -26.91
CA LEU A 365 4.36 -26.41 -27.18
C LEU A 365 5.88 -26.33 -27.24
N ALA A 366 6.57 -26.98 -26.27
CA ALA A 366 8.03 -27.06 -26.27
C ALA A 366 8.55 -27.70 -27.56
N GLY A 367 7.91 -28.77 -28.00
CA GLY A 367 8.25 -29.44 -29.27
C GLY A 367 8.09 -28.55 -30.51
N VAL A 368 7.04 -27.74 -30.52
CA VAL A 368 6.80 -26.74 -31.62
C VAL A 368 7.90 -25.67 -31.54
N LEU A 369 8.16 -25.12 -30.37
CA LEU A 369 9.16 -24.04 -30.18
C LEU A 369 10.57 -24.51 -30.60
N ILE A 370 10.98 -25.73 -30.22
CA ILE A 370 12.29 -26.29 -30.59
C ILE A 370 12.45 -26.36 -32.10
N LYS A 371 11.38 -26.71 -32.83
CA LYS A 371 11.39 -26.80 -34.29
C LYS A 371 11.40 -25.45 -34.99
N THR A 372 10.80 -24.42 -34.36
CA THR A 372 10.63 -23.10 -34.96
C THR A 372 11.74 -22.12 -34.60
N ILE A 373 12.38 -22.28 -33.40
CA ILE A 373 13.47 -21.41 -32.97
C ILE A 373 14.72 -21.70 -33.82
N VAL A 374 15.30 -20.64 -34.37
CA VAL A 374 16.51 -20.71 -35.21
C VAL A 374 17.55 -19.73 -34.74
N ASN A 375 18.82 -20.11 -34.82
CA ASN A 375 19.94 -19.22 -34.46
C ASN A 375 20.34 -18.40 -35.70
N SER A 376 19.44 -17.50 -36.10
CA SER A 376 19.66 -16.59 -37.24
C SER A 376 18.79 -15.34 -37.04
N ASP A 377 19.10 -14.30 -37.76
CA ASP A 377 18.30 -13.06 -37.77
C ASP A 377 17.16 -13.11 -38.78
N TYR A 378 16.98 -14.25 -39.44
CA TYR A 378 15.92 -14.42 -40.42
C TYR A 378 14.55 -14.36 -39.77
N ARG A 379 13.70 -13.50 -40.27
CA ARG A 379 12.28 -13.40 -39.89
C ARG A 379 11.41 -13.72 -41.11
N THR A 380 10.38 -14.53 -40.92
CA THR A 380 9.37 -14.78 -41.92
C THR A 380 8.36 -13.62 -41.89
N SER A 381 8.63 -12.56 -42.64
CA SER A 381 7.73 -11.41 -42.67
C SER A 381 6.46 -11.76 -43.48
N GLY A 382 5.31 -11.48 -42.92
CA GLY A 382 4.04 -11.54 -43.62
C GLY A 382 3.43 -12.92 -43.83
N SER A 383 4.03 -13.99 -43.33
CA SER A 383 3.42 -15.33 -43.43
C SER A 383 2.35 -15.50 -42.35
N THR A 384 1.13 -15.82 -42.79
CA THR A 384 0.04 -16.23 -41.87
C THR A 384 0.03 -17.74 -41.65
N ASP A 385 0.90 -18.47 -42.38
CA ASP A 385 1.04 -19.92 -42.25
C ASP A 385 2.05 -20.25 -41.12
N GLY A 386 1.54 -20.66 -39.99
CA GLY A 386 2.35 -21.03 -38.83
C GLY A 386 3.34 -22.16 -39.07
N SER A 387 3.10 -22.98 -40.12
CA SER A 387 3.98 -24.12 -40.43
C SER A 387 5.37 -23.67 -40.89
N ASN A 388 5.48 -22.46 -41.43
CA ASN A 388 6.74 -21.90 -41.93
C ASN A 388 7.33 -20.80 -41.05
N MET A 389 6.73 -20.58 -39.89
CA MET A 389 7.20 -19.56 -38.94
C MET A 389 8.58 -19.91 -38.40
N LYS A 390 9.50 -18.95 -38.45
CA LYS A 390 10.82 -19.03 -37.84
C LYS A 390 10.93 -17.95 -36.77
N ILE A 391 11.38 -18.34 -35.60
CA ILE A 391 11.55 -17.44 -34.46
C ILE A 391 13.05 -17.32 -34.16
N PRO A 392 13.68 -16.15 -34.38
CA PRO A 392 15.06 -15.96 -33.95
C PRO A 392 15.21 -16.25 -32.47
N VAL A 393 16.25 -16.96 -32.08
CA VAL A 393 16.49 -17.33 -30.66
C VAL A 393 16.56 -16.08 -29.77
N LYS A 394 17.06 -14.96 -30.32
CA LYS A 394 17.11 -13.69 -29.57
C LYS A 394 15.72 -13.17 -29.20
N ASP A 395 14.74 -13.33 -30.12
CA ASP A 395 13.35 -12.90 -29.85
C ASP A 395 12.73 -13.74 -28.72
N ALA A 396 13.04 -15.05 -28.68
CA ALA A 396 12.58 -15.92 -27.60
C ALA A 396 13.17 -15.45 -26.25
N TYR A 397 14.45 -15.14 -26.21
CA TYR A 397 15.09 -14.62 -24.99
C TYR A 397 14.50 -13.27 -24.57
N TYR A 398 14.28 -12.37 -25.52
CA TYR A 398 13.66 -11.07 -25.22
C TYR A 398 12.28 -11.24 -24.60
N GLN A 399 11.48 -12.18 -25.12
CA GLN A 399 10.16 -12.46 -24.53
C GLN A 399 10.27 -13.03 -23.12
N LEU A 400 11.23 -13.90 -22.84
CA LEU A 400 11.43 -14.46 -21.50
C LEU A 400 11.82 -13.35 -20.49
N ILE A 401 12.64 -12.42 -20.93
CA ILE A 401 13.08 -11.29 -20.09
C ILE A 401 11.92 -10.30 -19.89
N ASN A 402 11.23 -9.92 -20.95
CA ASN A 402 10.12 -8.96 -20.90
C ASN A 402 8.96 -9.47 -20.02
N ASN A 403 8.80 -10.77 -19.90
CA ASN A 403 7.78 -11.38 -19.06
C ASN A 403 8.30 -11.78 -17.67
N ASN A 404 9.51 -11.35 -17.32
CA ASN A 404 10.16 -11.63 -16.02
C ASN A 404 10.33 -13.13 -15.73
N VAL A 405 10.39 -13.96 -16.78
CA VAL A 405 10.72 -15.39 -16.65
C VAL A 405 12.22 -15.58 -16.43
N LEU A 406 13.02 -14.70 -17.07
CA LEU A 406 14.47 -14.59 -16.82
C LEU A 406 14.73 -13.26 -16.12
N SER A 407 15.29 -13.30 -14.92
CA SER A 407 15.60 -12.12 -14.12
C SER A 407 17.12 -11.87 -14.14
N LEU A 408 17.54 -10.75 -14.69
CA LEU A 408 18.94 -10.34 -14.67
C LEU A 408 19.46 -10.17 -13.25
N LYS A 409 18.60 -9.73 -12.32
CA LYS A 409 18.94 -9.58 -10.91
C LYS A 409 19.27 -10.94 -10.27
N GLU A 410 18.44 -11.95 -10.55
CA GLU A 410 18.67 -13.30 -10.03
C GLU A 410 19.92 -13.94 -10.63
N MET A 411 20.23 -13.65 -11.91
CA MET A 411 21.45 -14.14 -12.58
C MET A 411 22.74 -13.59 -11.96
N GLU A 412 22.66 -12.44 -11.26
CA GLU A 412 23.77 -11.83 -10.52
C GLU A 412 23.90 -12.40 -9.11
N GLY A 413 22.84 -12.98 -8.58
CA GLY A 413 22.72 -13.43 -7.20
C GLY A 413 23.70 -14.54 -6.79
N GLU A 414 23.89 -14.70 -5.49
CA GLU A 414 24.77 -15.74 -4.93
C GLU A 414 24.33 -17.14 -5.34
N ASP A 415 23.02 -17.37 -5.40
CA ASP A 415 22.41 -18.67 -5.72
C ASP A 415 22.40 -18.98 -7.22
N ALA A 416 22.77 -18.02 -8.09
CA ALA A 416 22.79 -18.25 -9.52
C ALA A 416 23.85 -19.28 -9.93
N SER A 417 23.51 -20.11 -10.89
CA SER A 417 24.44 -21.10 -11.46
C SER A 417 25.60 -20.42 -12.20
N GLU A 418 26.71 -21.10 -12.38
CA GLU A 418 27.86 -20.60 -13.14
C GLU A 418 27.47 -20.24 -14.58
N THR A 419 26.51 -20.95 -15.18
CA THR A 419 26.01 -20.65 -16.53
C THR A 419 25.29 -19.29 -16.52
N GLU A 420 24.41 -19.06 -15.55
CA GLU A 420 23.69 -17.78 -15.40
C GLU A 420 24.67 -16.63 -15.15
N LYS A 421 25.63 -16.80 -14.25
CA LYS A 421 26.68 -15.80 -13.97
C LYS A 421 27.51 -15.49 -15.23
N ASN A 422 27.81 -16.52 -16.04
CA ASN A 422 28.55 -16.33 -17.30
C ASN A 422 27.72 -15.56 -18.33
N ILE A 423 26.43 -15.87 -18.45
CA ILE A 423 25.48 -15.15 -19.33
C ILE A 423 25.40 -13.69 -18.88
N TYR A 424 25.22 -13.46 -17.58
CA TYR A 424 25.13 -12.10 -17.00
C TYR A 424 26.40 -11.29 -17.31
N ARG A 425 27.58 -11.88 -17.07
CA ARG A 425 28.86 -11.21 -17.35
C ARG A 425 29.02 -10.84 -18.84
N LYS A 426 28.65 -11.75 -19.74
CA LYS A 426 28.66 -11.48 -21.21
C LYS A 426 27.68 -10.38 -21.57
N TYR A 427 26.48 -10.41 -21.00
CA TYR A 427 25.45 -9.40 -21.22
C TYR A 427 25.96 -8.03 -20.77
N MET A 428 26.50 -7.91 -19.56
CA MET A 428 27.01 -6.65 -19.01
C MET A 428 28.18 -6.11 -19.83
N SER A 429 29.07 -6.99 -20.27
CA SER A 429 30.21 -6.61 -21.13
C SER A 429 29.73 -6.06 -22.49
N SER A 430 28.79 -6.76 -23.12
CA SER A 430 28.19 -6.32 -24.40
C SER A 430 27.47 -4.98 -24.24
N GLN A 431 26.69 -4.84 -23.17
CA GLN A 431 25.99 -3.61 -22.84
C GLN A 431 26.96 -2.43 -22.67
N GLN A 432 28.06 -2.65 -21.96
CA GLN A 432 29.10 -1.61 -21.76
C GLN A 432 29.73 -1.19 -23.09
N GLN A 433 29.97 -2.14 -24.00
CA GLN A 433 30.50 -1.85 -25.35
C GLN A 433 29.51 -1.00 -26.16
N ILE A 434 28.24 -1.39 -26.16
CA ILE A 434 27.16 -0.66 -26.86
C ILE A 434 27.05 0.76 -26.29
N PHE A 435 27.02 0.88 -24.96
CA PHE A 435 26.93 2.17 -24.27
C PHE A 435 28.12 3.08 -24.64
N THR A 436 29.34 2.52 -24.69
CA THR A 436 30.54 3.26 -25.09
C THR A 436 30.43 3.74 -26.54
N SER A 437 29.95 2.88 -27.45
CA SER A 437 29.77 3.23 -28.85
C SER A 437 28.71 4.33 -29.05
N LEU A 438 27.59 4.22 -28.34
CA LEU A 438 26.52 5.22 -28.34
C LEU A 438 27.02 6.57 -27.82
N ASN A 439 27.75 6.53 -26.70
CA ASN A 439 28.29 7.74 -26.10
C ASN A 439 29.30 8.42 -27.03
N ASN A 440 30.18 7.64 -27.66
CA ASN A 440 31.16 8.17 -28.61
C ASN A 440 30.45 8.83 -29.79
N GLU A 441 29.42 8.18 -30.34
CA GLU A 441 28.67 8.73 -31.49
C GLU A 441 27.94 10.03 -31.11
N LEU A 442 27.23 10.01 -29.95
CA LEU A 442 26.46 11.18 -29.49
C LEU A 442 27.35 12.36 -29.07
N MET A 443 28.58 12.09 -28.65
CA MET A 443 29.56 13.14 -28.23
C MET A 443 30.50 13.56 -29.34
N SER A 444 30.49 12.88 -30.49
CA SER A 444 31.38 13.19 -31.63
C SER A 444 31.04 14.56 -32.22
N THR A 445 32.08 15.33 -32.53
CA THR A 445 31.91 16.58 -33.30
C THR A 445 31.61 16.32 -34.79
N HIS A 446 31.78 15.07 -35.21
CA HIS A 446 31.52 14.60 -36.57
C HIS A 446 30.64 13.33 -36.47
N ALA A 447 29.46 13.50 -35.91
CA ALA A 447 28.54 12.38 -35.70
C ALA A 447 28.03 11.83 -37.04
N THR A 448 27.94 10.52 -37.14
CA THR A 448 27.55 9.80 -38.35
C THR A 448 26.05 10.04 -38.66
N SER A 449 25.73 10.29 -39.94
CA SER A 449 24.31 10.40 -40.35
C SER A 449 23.57 9.07 -40.10
N MET A 450 22.29 9.14 -39.84
CA MET A 450 21.48 7.95 -39.49
C MET A 450 21.59 6.86 -40.58
N LYS A 451 21.61 7.25 -41.84
CA LYS A 451 21.69 6.31 -42.97
C LYS A 451 23.02 5.53 -43.04
N ASP A 452 24.11 6.11 -42.50
CA ASP A 452 25.45 5.52 -42.52
C ASP A 452 25.79 4.71 -41.27
N LEU A 453 24.89 4.70 -40.27
CA LEU A 453 25.01 3.86 -39.07
C LEU A 453 24.65 2.39 -39.37
N SER A 454 25.21 1.48 -38.58
CA SER A 454 24.76 0.09 -38.61
C SER A 454 23.27 0.02 -38.18
N GLU A 455 22.56 -1.01 -38.62
CA GLU A 455 21.13 -1.19 -38.31
C GLU A 455 20.88 -1.17 -36.79
N ASP A 456 21.73 -1.81 -35.99
CA ASP A 456 21.62 -1.83 -34.55
C ASP A 456 21.81 -0.42 -33.95
N MET A 457 22.85 0.31 -34.37
CA MET A 457 23.11 1.67 -33.90
C MET A 457 21.96 2.62 -34.29
N LYS A 458 21.45 2.48 -35.51
CA LYS A 458 20.30 3.23 -36.00
C LYS A 458 19.06 2.96 -35.12
N ALA A 459 18.81 1.70 -34.78
CA ALA A 459 17.70 1.32 -33.90
C ALA A 459 17.85 1.97 -32.52
N TYR A 460 19.05 1.94 -31.93
CA TYR A 460 19.31 2.59 -30.64
C TYR A 460 19.10 4.10 -30.70
N MET A 461 19.53 4.76 -31.78
CA MET A 461 19.35 6.21 -31.94
C MET A 461 17.86 6.58 -32.08
N PHE A 462 17.08 5.80 -32.84
CA PHE A 462 15.64 5.99 -32.94
C PHE A 462 14.95 5.75 -31.58
N TYR A 463 15.40 4.76 -30.84
CA TYR A 463 14.86 4.52 -29.49
C TYR A 463 15.12 5.72 -28.57
N ILE A 464 16.34 6.26 -28.60
CA ILE A 464 16.68 7.45 -27.80
C ILE A 464 15.76 8.62 -28.18
N TYR A 465 15.58 8.87 -29.49
CA TYR A 465 14.68 9.93 -29.95
C TYR A 465 13.26 9.72 -29.44
N THR A 466 12.71 8.52 -29.61
CA THR A 466 11.34 8.16 -29.19
C THR A 466 11.17 8.34 -27.68
N TYR A 467 12.18 7.95 -26.91
CA TYR A 467 12.16 8.11 -25.45
C TYR A 467 12.14 9.59 -25.05
N LEU A 468 12.96 10.42 -25.71
CA LEU A 468 13.03 11.85 -25.44
C LEU A 468 11.75 12.60 -25.83
N SER A 469 11.03 12.13 -26.87
CA SER A 469 9.76 12.71 -27.31
C SER A 469 8.56 12.14 -26.55
N GLY A 470 8.69 10.94 -25.98
CA GLY A 470 7.60 10.20 -25.33
C GLY A 470 7.10 10.84 -24.03
N PRO A 471 5.93 10.43 -23.55
CA PRO A 471 5.28 11.04 -22.39
C PRO A 471 6.06 10.92 -21.08
N THR A 472 6.95 9.95 -20.97
CA THR A 472 7.76 9.73 -19.76
C THR A 472 8.78 10.86 -19.55
N VAL A 473 9.40 11.35 -20.62
CA VAL A 473 10.43 12.40 -20.56
C VAL A 473 9.92 13.72 -21.14
N GLY A 474 9.34 13.65 -22.35
CA GLY A 474 8.71 14.80 -22.99
C GLY A 474 9.62 16.02 -23.13
N ILE A 475 10.91 15.79 -23.42
CA ILE A 475 11.89 16.87 -23.61
C ILE A 475 11.73 17.46 -25.01
N ILE A 476 11.46 16.60 -26.02
CA ILE A 476 11.22 17.07 -27.38
C ILE A 476 9.75 17.49 -27.52
N LYS A 477 9.54 18.76 -27.85
CA LYS A 477 8.21 19.35 -28.03
C LYS A 477 7.80 19.17 -29.50
N GLU A 478 7.15 18.05 -29.81
CA GLU A 478 6.80 17.68 -31.19
C GLU A 478 5.97 18.75 -31.88
N ASP A 479 5.10 19.43 -31.15
CA ASP A 479 4.25 20.53 -31.65
C ASP A 479 5.04 21.82 -31.94
N ALA A 480 6.26 21.95 -31.44
CA ALA A 480 7.13 23.10 -31.69
C ALA A 480 8.04 22.87 -32.92
N ILE A 481 8.09 21.64 -33.45
CA ILE A 481 9.00 21.30 -34.55
C ILE A 481 8.55 21.96 -35.85
N ASP A 482 9.45 22.75 -36.49
CA ASP A 482 9.22 23.27 -37.82
C ASP A 482 9.49 22.14 -38.85
N THR A 483 8.42 21.51 -39.29
CA THR A 483 8.48 20.41 -40.25
C THR A 483 8.95 20.85 -41.64
N SER A 484 9.02 22.15 -41.92
CA SER A 484 9.55 22.67 -43.20
C SER A 484 11.04 22.90 -43.18
N SER A 485 11.69 22.83 -41.99
CA SER A 485 13.15 23.07 -41.86
C SER A 485 13.97 22.01 -42.60
N ALA A 486 15.12 22.40 -43.10
CA ALA A 486 16.05 21.50 -43.81
C ALA A 486 16.51 20.35 -42.89
N GLU A 487 16.72 20.64 -41.60
CA GLU A 487 17.17 19.65 -40.62
C GLU A 487 16.08 18.63 -40.28
N TYR A 488 14.80 19.04 -40.22
CA TYR A 488 13.70 18.09 -40.04
C TYR A 488 13.58 17.17 -41.27
N GLN A 489 13.70 17.73 -42.49
CA GLN A 489 13.63 16.94 -43.72
C GLN A 489 14.83 15.98 -43.83
N ALA A 490 16.03 16.43 -43.41
CA ALA A 490 17.22 15.58 -43.36
C ALA A 490 17.06 14.45 -42.31
N TRP A 491 16.42 14.74 -41.18
CA TRP A 491 16.11 13.73 -40.16
C TRP A 491 15.12 12.66 -40.71
N LYS A 492 14.09 13.10 -41.41
CA LYS A 492 13.12 12.21 -42.03
C LYS A 492 13.74 11.34 -43.16
N ALA A 493 14.80 11.83 -43.77
CA ALA A 493 15.55 11.12 -44.83
C ALA A 493 16.77 10.34 -44.27
N ASP A 494 16.94 10.30 -42.94
CA ASP A 494 18.09 9.68 -42.28
C ASP A 494 19.45 10.33 -42.66
N GLU A 495 19.44 11.55 -43.18
CA GLU A 495 20.64 12.25 -43.68
C GLU A 495 21.39 13.09 -42.65
N ILE A 496 20.84 13.21 -41.43
CA ILE A 496 21.46 13.92 -40.32
C ILE A 496 21.66 12.96 -39.14
N SER A 497 22.66 13.24 -38.31
CA SER A 497 22.84 12.47 -37.05
C SER A 497 21.80 12.87 -36.00
N LEU A 498 21.46 11.95 -35.07
CA LEU A 498 20.59 12.27 -33.93
C LEU A 498 21.17 13.45 -33.13
N ARG A 499 22.50 13.45 -32.93
CA ARG A 499 23.20 14.52 -32.21
C ARG A 499 22.96 15.90 -32.85
N ASP A 500 23.19 16.01 -34.13
CA ASP A 500 23.10 17.32 -34.82
C ASP A 500 21.63 17.77 -34.92
N TYR A 501 20.70 16.82 -35.11
CA TYR A 501 19.28 17.11 -35.10
C TYR A 501 18.86 17.65 -33.72
N LEU A 502 19.32 17.03 -32.60
CA LEU A 502 19.01 17.50 -31.24
C LEU A 502 19.66 18.88 -30.96
N TYR A 503 20.89 19.12 -31.44
CA TYR A 503 21.55 20.44 -31.31
C TYR A 503 20.74 21.53 -32.03
N TYR A 504 20.29 21.24 -33.22
CA TYR A 504 19.40 22.15 -33.96
C TYR A 504 18.10 22.39 -33.18
N GLY A 505 17.52 21.33 -32.66
CA GLY A 505 16.28 21.40 -31.84
C GLY A 505 16.46 22.26 -30.59
N ILE A 506 17.62 22.17 -29.92
CA ILE A 506 17.93 23.02 -28.76
C ILE A 506 17.99 24.50 -29.21
N ALA A 507 18.69 24.77 -30.29
CA ALA A 507 18.87 26.14 -30.81
C ALA A 507 17.53 26.79 -31.24
N ASN A 508 16.56 25.97 -31.68
CA ASN A 508 15.24 26.41 -32.18
C ASN A 508 14.10 26.19 -31.21
N GLY A 509 14.37 25.79 -29.95
CA GLY A 509 13.36 25.65 -28.91
C GLY A 509 12.51 24.40 -29.00
N TRP A 510 12.85 23.44 -29.85
CA TRP A 510 12.15 22.15 -29.97
C TRP A 510 12.47 21.23 -28.79
N VAL A 511 13.61 21.46 -28.13
CA VAL A 511 14.04 20.68 -26.97
C VAL A 511 13.93 21.54 -25.72
N ASP A 512 13.21 21.04 -24.73
CA ASP A 512 12.97 21.73 -23.45
C ASP A 512 14.18 21.55 -22.53
N THR A 513 15.12 22.48 -22.60
CA THR A 513 16.34 22.43 -21.79
C THR A 513 16.08 22.64 -20.29
N THR A 514 14.88 23.13 -19.90
CA THR A 514 14.54 23.30 -18.47
C THR A 514 14.33 21.96 -17.76
N LYS A 515 14.02 20.93 -18.52
CA LYS A 515 13.86 19.56 -18.00
C LYS A 515 15.19 18.82 -17.86
N LEU A 516 16.30 19.41 -18.32
CA LEU A 516 17.62 18.80 -18.22
C LEU A 516 18.21 19.04 -16.82
N GLY A 517 18.78 18.01 -16.21
CA GLY A 517 19.40 18.11 -14.90
C GLY A 517 20.66 18.98 -14.90
N THR A 518 20.94 19.59 -13.77
CA THR A 518 22.09 20.49 -13.57
C THR A 518 23.26 19.83 -12.82
N SER A 519 23.35 18.51 -12.85
CA SER A 519 24.43 17.78 -12.16
C SER A 519 25.82 18.25 -12.65
N SER A 520 26.67 18.62 -11.71
CA SER A 520 28.05 19.08 -11.99
C SER A 520 28.90 18.03 -12.72
N LYS A 521 28.56 16.77 -12.58
CA LYS A 521 29.26 15.67 -13.28
C LYS A 521 29.21 15.80 -14.81
N TYR A 522 28.21 16.52 -15.33
CA TYR A 522 27.99 16.69 -16.76
C TYR A 522 28.14 18.14 -17.23
N SER A 523 28.60 19.04 -16.37
CA SER A 523 28.72 20.48 -16.68
C SER A 523 29.74 20.80 -17.75
N ASN A 524 30.74 19.93 -17.98
CA ASN A 524 31.83 20.16 -18.96
C ASN A 524 31.59 19.49 -20.32
N ALA A 525 30.51 18.73 -20.46
CA ALA A 525 30.18 18.16 -21.77
C ALA A 525 29.34 19.16 -22.53
N UNK A 526 29.68 19.79 -23.33
CA UNK A 526 29.28 20.49 -23.94
C UNK A 526 28.23 20.59 -24.09
N UNK A 527 28.04 20.45 -23.70
CA UNK A 527 27.31 20.57 -23.73
C UNK A 527 26.26 20.67 -23.35
N UNK A 528 26.33 21.42 -23.52
CA UNK A 528 25.60 21.56 -23.33
C UNK A 528 24.73 20.94 -23.77
N UNK A 529 24.88 20.76 -24.43
CA UNK A 529 24.14 20.28 -24.90
C UNK A 529 23.63 19.23 -24.49
N MET A 530 24.08 18.44 -24.29
CA MET A 530 23.56 17.22 -23.67
C MET A 530 23.71 17.23 -22.16
N ARG A 531 23.21 18.23 -21.52
CA ARG A 531 22.87 18.12 -20.11
C ARG A 531 21.67 17.20 -19.95
N MET A 532 21.69 16.04 -20.59
CA MET A 532 20.76 14.98 -20.26
C MET A 532 21.13 14.53 -18.87
N THR A 533 20.25 14.71 -17.90
CA THR A 533 20.30 14.02 -16.62
C THR A 533 20.64 12.57 -16.91
N PRO A 534 21.46 11.94 -16.09
CA PRO A 534 21.80 10.56 -16.34
C PRO A 534 20.51 9.82 -16.61
N LEU A 535 20.31 9.51 -17.85
CA LEU A 535 19.40 8.48 -18.24
C LEU A 535 19.80 7.34 -17.34
N LYS A 536 19.11 7.21 -16.20
CA LYS A 536 19.14 5.97 -15.44
C LYS A 536 19.05 4.91 -16.50
N PRO A 537 19.93 4.02 -16.47
CA PRO A 537 20.66 3.54 -17.62
C PRO A 537 19.76 3.33 -18.82
N LEU A 538 20.12 3.96 -19.91
CA LEU A 538 19.46 3.77 -21.20
C LEU A 538 19.13 2.30 -21.46
N TRP A 539 19.87 1.40 -20.81
CA TRP A 539 19.65 -0.02 -20.95
C TRP A 539 18.42 -0.55 -20.20
N LEU A 540 18.06 0.06 -19.06
CA LEU A 540 16.82 -0.33 -18.37
C LEU A 540 15.59 0.03 -19.23
N ILE A 541 15.75 1.08 -20.02
CA ILE A 541 14.73 1.58 -20.94
C ILE A 541 14.73 0.77 -22.22
N LEU A 542 15.90 0.39 -22.73
CA LEU A 542 16.04 -0.47 -23.91
C LEU A 542 15.54 -1.91 -23.65
N TRP A 543 15.33 -2.27 -22.37
CA TRP A 543 14.89 -3.61 -21.98
C TRP A 543 13.43 -3.67 -21.50
N THR A 544 12.77 -2.53 -21.30
CA THR A 544 11.37 -2.50 -20.85
C THR A 544 10.38 -2.15 -21.97
N SER A 545 10.85 -1.98 -23.22
CA SER A 545 9.98 -1.71 -24.37
C SER A 545 9.74 -2.95 -25.22
#